data_85652595f6b737c65a83248fa1db38ef
#
_entry.id   85652595f6b737c65a83248fa1db38ef
#
_cell.length_a   1.000
_cell.length_b   1.000
_cell.length_c   1.000
_cell.angle_alpha   90.00
_cell.angle_beta   90.00
_cell.angle_gamma   90.00
#
_symmetry.space_group_name_H-M   'P 1'
#
loop_
_entity.id
_entity.type
_entity.pdbx_description
1 polymer ?
#
loop_
_entity_poly.entity_id
_entity_poly.type
_entity_poly.pdbx_seq_one_letter_code
_entity_poly.pdbx_strand_id
1 'polypeptide(L)'
;MAKKIIGIVLIVIGVFTAFLGIKAMGQAPEAAEKLKEAVYVADAKIYPENEGKIVIVPGKIEAELPLVDVKTGLKLPTIKATKQSWYAVGVKSVDTGYDWSWVADGSTQTLTAECSVGEFKLYEGMLNGLPVSVDYSDFEAGDLKEAGLMDYYAYVVTDGVYISDDKGGHTRYKDEYEGAVRYKYRIMPVDGELEYTFVGVQKNGALARDDSLGLIASTEGILSFDDVLAKNESNSAAGNIFAFVAAALFIGGGVVCIVVKKKED
;
A
#
# COMPACT_ATOMS: atom_id res chain seq x y z
N MET A 1 14.15 -21.24 -29.02
CA MET A 1 14.91 -20.18 -28.37
C MET A 1 14.13 -19.53 -27.22
N ALA A 2 12.89 -19.10 -27.37
CA ALA A 2 12.13 -18.40 -26.33
C ALA A 2 12.07 -19.10 -24.96
N LYS A 3 11.81 -20.44 -24.91
CA LYS A 3 11.78 -21.21 -23.66
C LYS A 3 13.08 -21.18 -22.87
N LYS A 4 14.23 -21.23 -23.56
CA LYS A 4 15.54 -21.16 -22.90
C LYS A 4 15.80 -19.77 -22.30
N ILE A 5 15.36 -18.70 -22.97
CA ILE A 5 15.47 -17.33 -22.48
C ILE A 5 14.59 -17.16 -21.23
N ILE A 6 13.34 -17.64 -21.27
CA ILE A 6 12.45 -17.62 -20.12
C ILE A 6 13.07 -18.39 -18.94
N GLY A 7 13.62 -19.60 -19.20
CA GLY A 7 14.28 -20.39 -18.17
C GLY A 7 15.45 -19.66 -17.50
N ILE A 8 16.30 -18.99 -18.27
CA ILE A 8 17.42 -18.19 -17.76
C ILE A 8 16.92 -17.03 -16.90
N VAL A 9 15.88 -16.31 -17.36
CA VAL A 9 15.29 -15.18 -16.62
C VAL A 9 14.73 -15.67 -15.27
N LEU A 10 14.02 -16.80 -15.25
CA LEU A 10 13.49 -17.37 -14.00
C LEU A 10 14.61 -17.76 -13.03
N ILE A 11 15.70 -18.34 -13.52
CA ILE A 11 16.85 -18.69 -12.66
C ILE A 11 17.48 -17.42 -12.07
N VAL A 12 17.65 -16.36 -12.87
CA VAL A 12 18.21 -15.08 -12.40
C VAL A 12 17.31 -14.48 -11.30
N ILE A 13 15.98 -14.47 -11.52
CA ILE A 13 15.01 -14.01 -10.52
C ILE A 13 15.13 -14.86 -9.23
N GLY A 14 15.18 -16.17 -9.36
CA GLY A 14 15.29 -17.08 -8.22
C GLY A 14 16.57 -16.87 -7.41
N VAL A 15 17.71 -16.70 -8.07
CA VAL A 15 19.00 -16.39 -7.41
C VAL A 15 18.95 -15.04 -6.71
N PHE A 16 18.37 -14.02 -7.35
CA PHE A 16 18.20 -12.70 -6.73
C PHE A 16 17.27 -12.75 -5.51
N THR A 17 16.16 -13.48 -5.61
CA THR A 17 15.23 -13.69 -4.48
C THR A 17 15.92 -14.42 -3.32
N ALA A 18 16.72 -15.45 -3.59
CA ALA A 18 17.51 -16.13 -2.57
C ALA A 18 18.52 -15.20 -1.90
N PHE A 19 19.19 -14.36 -2.68
CA PHE A 19 20.15 -13.38 -2.15
C PHE A 19 19.47 -12.37 -1.21
N LEU A 20 18.28 -11.86 -1.59
CA LEU A 20 17.48 -10.99 -0.72
C LEU A 20 17.06 -11.70 0.57
N GLY A 21 16.66 -12.96 0.48
CA GLY A 21 16.33 -13.79 1.66
C GLY A 21 17.52 -13.94 2.60
N ILE A 22 18.70 -14.23 2.09
CA ILE A 22 19.94 -14.33 2.90
C ILE A 22 20.27 -13.01 3.58
N LYS A 23 20.14 -11.88 2.85
CA LYS A 23 20.39 -10.55 3.42
C LYS A 23 19.38 -10.24 4.54
N ALA A 24 18.12 -10.55 4.36
CA ALA A 24 17.08 -10.39 5.38
C ALA A 24 17.35 -11.25 6.63
N MET A 25 17.83 -12.49 6.45
CA MET A 25 18.23 -13.34 7.57
C MET A 25 19.40 -12.75 8.38
N GLY A 26 20.32 -12.06 7.72
CA GLY A 26 21.44 -11.38 8.41
C GLY A 26 21.00 -10.17 9.24
N GLN A 27 19.93 -9.50 8.83
CA GLN A 27 19.39 -8.32 9.54
C GLN A 27 18.43 -8.68 10.67
N ALA A 28 17.73 -9.82 10.58
CA ALA A 28 16.72 -10.25 11.55
C ALA A 28 17.26 -10.37 13.00
N PRO A 29 18.46 -10.93 13.26
CA PRO A 29 19.00 -10.98 14.62
C PRO A 29 19.29 -9.61 15.21
N GLU A 30 19.83 -8.69 14.41
CA GLU A 30 20.13 -7.32 14.86
C GLU A 30 18.83 -6.56 15.20
N ALA A 31 17.82 -6.69 14.37
CA ALA A 31 16.51 -6.10 14.60
C ALA A 31 15.85 -6.66 15.88
N ALA A 32 15.93 -7.97 16.08
CA ALA A 32 15.40 -8.62 17.29
C ALA A 32 16.13 -8.19 18.55
N GLU A 33 17.47 -8.03 18.52
CA GLU A 33 18.24 -7.53 19.66
C GLU A 33 17.87 -6.08 19.98
N LYS A 34 17.82 -5.21 18.98
CA LYS A 34 17.39 -3.81 19.17
C LYS A 34 15.96 -3.71 19.70
N LEU A 35 15.07 -4.60 19.28
CA LEU A 35 13.70 -4.61 19.79
C LEU A 35 13.62 -5.03 21.27
N LYS A 36 14.55 -5.89 21.74
CA LYS A 36 14.64 -6.25 23.17
C LYS A 36 15.06 -5.07 24.04
N GLU A 37 15.76 -4.09 23.46
CA GLU A 37 16.16 -2.85 24.14
C GLU A 37 15.10 -1.74 24.03
N ALA A 38 14.00 -1.99 23.29
CA ALA A 38 12.94 -1.01 23.10
C ALA A 38 12.22 -0.67 24.41
N VAL A 39 11.77 0.56 24.52
CA VAL A 39 11.02 1.01 25.68
C VAL A 39 9.53 0.82 25.42
N TYR A 40 8.85 0.10 26.32
CA TYR A 40 7.40 -0.06 26.27
C TYR A 40 6.70 1.11 26.95
N VAL A 41 5.95 1.90 26.19
CA VAL A 41 5.28 3.13 26.65
C VAL A 41 3.78 2.89 26.70
N ALA A 42 3.33 2.24 27.78
CA ALA A 42 1.94 1.78 27.96
C ALA A 42 0.91 2.91 28.00
N ASP A 43 1.29 4.09 28.43
CA ASP A 43 0.42 5.26 28.58
C ASP A 43 0.43 6.18 27.35
N ALA A 44 1.16 5.79 26.28
CA ALA A 44 1.31 6.51 25.03
C ALA A 44 1.71 7.99 25.21
N LYS A 45 2.59 8.28 26.21
CA LYS A 45 3.12 9.62 26.47
C LYS A 45 4.54 9.78 25.96
N ILE A 46 4.89 11.02 25.62
CA ILE A 46 6.22 11.38 25.17
C ILE A 46 7.13 11.60 26.40
N TYR A 47 8.20 10.83 26.47
CA TYR A 47 9.25 10.96 27.48
C TYR A 47 10.54 11.45 26.83
N PRO A 48 11.09 12.62 27.24
CA PRO A 48 12.32 13.17 26.64
C PRO A 48 13.51 12.22 26.66
N GLU A 49 13.62 11.36 27.67
CA GLU A 49 14.68 10.36 27.81
C GLU A 49 14.59 9.22 26.78
N ASN A 50 13.48 9.12 26.05
CA ASN A 50 13.25 8.15 24.98
C ASN A 50 13.56 8.72 23.59
N GLU A 51 13.98 9.98 23.51
CA GLU A 51 14.32 10.58 22.22
C GLU A 51 15.43 9.79 21.52
N GLY A 52 15.18 9.41 20.27
CA GLY A 52 16.08 8.58 19.46
C GLY A 52 16.03 7.09 19.76
N LYS A 53 15.28 6.64 20.77
CA LYS A 53 15.15 5.21 21.10
C LYS A 53 13.99 4.58 20.35
N ILE A 54 14.06 3.27 20.18
CA ILE A 54 12.93 2.46 19.74
C ILE A 54 11.93 2.39 20.89
N VAL A 55 10.68 2.73 20.61
CA VAL A 55 9.59 2.64 21.55
C VAL A 55 8.47 1.76 20.99
N ILE A 56 7.78 1.05 21.88
CA ILE A 56 6.58 0.27 21.60
C ILE A 56 5.42 1.01 22.27
N VAL A 57 4.48 1.48 21.45
CA VAL A 57 3.37 2.31 21.90
C VAL A 57 2.06 1.64 21.53
N PRO A 58 1.39 0.98 22.49
CA PRO A 58 0.02 0.51 22.31
C PRO A 58 -0.97 1.66 22.50
N GLY A 59 -2.04 1.67 21.72
CA GLY A 59 -3.09 2.66 21.93
C GLY A 59 -4.11 2.70 20.81
N LYS A 60 -5.09 3.56 21.01
CA LYS A 60 -6.11 3.87 20.03
C LYS A 60 -5.59 4.90 19.04
N ILE A 61 -5.83 4.68 17.76
CA ILE A 61 -5.53 5.68 16.74
C ILE A 61 -6.58 6.78 16.82
N GLU A 62 -6.11 8.00 16.98
CA GLU A 62 -6.89 9.22 16.80
C GLU A 62 -6.52 9.83 15.45
N ALA A 63 -7.51 10.29 14.70
CA ALA A 63 -7.29 10.78 13.35
C ALA A 63 -8.21 11.97 13.05
N GLU A 64 -7.70 12.90 12.23
CA GLU A 64 -8.52 13.94 11.64
C GLU A 64 -9.30 13.36 10.45
N LEU A 65 -10.61 13.18 10.62
CA LEU A 65 -11.49 12.69 9.58
C LEU A 65 -12.44 13.79 9.08
N PRO A 66 -12.84 13.73 7.82
CA PRO A 66 -12.50 12.76 6.78
C PRO A 66 -11.11 12.99 6.18
N LEU A 67 -10.49 11.91 5.70
CA LEU A 67 -9.30 12.01 4.85
C LEU A 67 -9.66 12.71 3.53
N VAL A 68 -8.95 13.76 3.19
CA VAL A 68 -9.19 14.52 1.96
C VAL A 68 -8.14 14.16 0.90
N ASP A 69 -8.60 13.71 -0.27
CA ASP A 69 -7.71 13.60 -1.43
C ASP A 69 -7.42 14.99 -1.99
N VAL A 70 -6.25 15.50 -1.74
CA VAL A 70 -5.81 16.86 -2.14
C VAL A 70 -5.95 17.10 -3.65
N LYS A 71 -5.81 16.06 -4.48
CA LYS A 71 -5.89 16.19 -5.94
C LYS A 71 -7.33 16.37 -6.43
N THR A 72 -8.28 15.67 -5.79
CA THR A 72 -9.69 15.70 -6.24
C THR A 72 -10.60 16.49 -5.29
N GLY A 73 -10.15 16.80 -4.08
CA GLY A 73 -10.96 17.43 -3.04
C GLY A 73 -11.97 16.47 -2.39
N LEU A 74 -12.03 15.20 -2.83
CA LEU A 74 -12.98 14.22 -2.31
C LEU A 74 -12.63 13.80 -0.89
N LYS A 75 -13.66 13.64 -0.07
CA LYS A 75 -13.60 13.23 1.32
C LYS A 75 -13.85 11.73 1.46
N LEU A 76 -12.97 11.05 2.18
CA LEU A 76 -13.02 9.60 2.40
C LEU A 76 -13.21 9.34 3.91
N PRO A 77 -14.20 8.52 4.33
CA PRO A 77 -14.46 8.24 5.75
C PRO A 77 -13.46 7.20 6.30
N THR A 78 -12.17 7.49 6.21
CA THR A 78 -11.11 6.55 6.57
C THR A 78 -9.84 7.28 6.95
N ILE A 79 -8.95 6.59 7.66
CA ILE A 79 -7.60 7.10 7.98
C ILE A 79 -6.55 6.76 6.93
N LYS A 80 -6.83 5.74 6.09
CA LYS A 80 -5.94 5.31 5.03
C LYS A 80 -6.71 4.85 3.81
N ALA A 81 -6.28 5.31 2.65
CA ALA A 81 -6.81 4.90 1.37
C ALA A 81 -5.69 4.65 0.36
N THR A 82 -6.01 3.89 -0.67
CA THR A 82 -5.23 3.86 -1.90
C THR A 82 -6.07 4.39 -3.05
N LYS A 83 -5.44 5.18 -3.91
CA LYS A 83 -6.03 5.71 -5.13
C LYS A 83 -5.27 5.22 -6.34
N GLN A 84 -5.97 4.63 -7.29
CA GLN A 84 -5.45 4.26 -8.59
C GLN A 84 -6.10 5.13 -9.65
N SER A 85 -5.28 5.68 -10.55
CA SER A 85 -5.75 6.47 -11.69
C SER A 85 -5.85 5.57 -12.92
N TRP A 86 -6.90 5.80 -13.70
CA TRP A 86 -7.14 5.18 -15.00
C TRP A 86 -7.44 6.27 -16.00
N TYR A 87 -6.89 6.17 -17.19
CA TYR A 87 -7.14 7.11 -18.26
C TYR A 87 -7.78 6.41 -19.46
N ALA A 88 -8.60 7.16 -20.19
CA ALA A 88 -9.24 6.65 -21.40
C ALA A 88 -8.26 6.70 -22.58
N VAL A 89 -8.15 5.58 -23.28
CA VAL A 89 -7.37 5.45 -24.50
C VAL A 89 -8.29 5.05 -25.64
N GLY A 90 -8.33 5.88 -26.69
CA GLY A 90 -9.06 5.57 -27.92
C GLY A 90 -8.15 4.90 -28.94
N VAL A 91 -8.58 3.74 -29.43
CA VAL A 91 -7.95 3.06 -30.55
C VAL A 91 -8.83 3.22 -31.78
N LYS A 92 -8.28 3.73 -32.88
CA LYS A 92 -9.05 3.90 -34.11
C LYS A 92 -9.50 2.55 -34.63
N SER A 93 -10.81 2.36 -34.72
CA SER A 93 -11.46 1.20 -35.29
C SER A 93 -11.96 1.50 -36.71
N VAL A 94 -11.86 0.50 -37.59
CA VAL A 94 -12.29 0.63 -38.99
C VAL A 94 -13.81 0.69 -39.09
N ASP A 95 -14.52 0.02 -38.18
CA ASP A 95 -15.96 -0.17 -38.24
C ASP A 95 -16.75 0.83 -37.38
N THR A 96 -16.19 1.27 -36.24
CA THR A 96 -16.90 2.07 -35.24
C THR A 96 -16.30 3.46 -35.01
N GLY A 97 -15.20 3.80 -35.68
CA GLY A 97 -14.47 5.05 -35.52
C GLY A 97 -13.42 5.01 -34.40
N TYR A 98 -13.83 4.84 -33.15
CA TYR A 98 -12.92 4.67 -32.00
C TYR A 98 -13.50 3.66 -31.01
N ASP A 99 -12.66 2.70 -30.61
CA ASP A 99 -12.91 1.84 -29.46
C ASP A 99 -12.16 2.40 -28.25
N TRP A 100 -12.88 2.67 -27.18
CA TRP A 100 -12.32 3.27 -25.97
C TRP A 100 -12.07 2.19 -24.91
N SER A 101 -10.93 2.28 -24.26
CA SER A 101 -10.61 1.43 -23.14
C SER A 101 -9.98 2.23 -22.00
N TRP A 102 -10.19 1.77 -20.77
CA TRP A 102 -9.54 2.33 -19.60
C TRP A 102 -8.22 1.61 -19.34
N VAL A 103 -7.14 2.39 -19.25
CA VAL A 103 -5.80 1.88 -18.96
C VAL A 103 -5.34 2.48 -17.63
N ALA A 104 -4.92 1.62 -16.70
CA ALA A 104 -4.32 2.09 -15.46
C ALA A 104 -3.00 2.82 -15.76
N ASP A 105 -2.74 3.93 -15.07
CA ASP A 105 -1.47 4.66 -15.22
C ASP A 105 -0.28 3.94 -14.57
N GLY A 106 -0.53 2.79 -13.94
CA GLY A 106 0.47 1.92 -13.34
C GLY A 106 0.88 2.31 -11.92
N SER A 107 0.47 3.48 -11.43
CA SER A 107 0.78 3.93 -10.08
C SER A 107 -0.42 3.80 -9.15
N THR A 108 -0.15 3.36 -7.91
CA THR A 108 -1.10 3.40 -6.82
C THR A 108 -0.60 4.39 -5.79
N GLN A 109 -1.37 5.45 -5.56
CA GLN A 109 -1.06 6.44 -4.55
C GLN A 109 -1.66 6.03 -3.22
N THR A 110 -0.87 6.07 -2.14
CA THR A 110 -1.36 5.94 -0.77
C THR A 110 -1.74 7.33 -0.24
N LEU A 111 -2.89 7.41 0.38
CA LEU A 111 -3.41 8.59 1.07
C LEU A 111 -3.56 8.23 2.54
N THR A 112 -3.15 9.13 3.45
CA THR A 112 -3.26 8.96 4.89
C THR A 112 -3.75 10.24 5.55
N ALA A 113 -4.59 10.09 6.56
CA ALA A 113 -4.97 11.19 7.43
C ALA A 113 -3.81 11.50 8.41
N GLU A 114 -3.82 12.69 9.00
CA GLU A 114 -2.98 12.95 10.14
C GLU A 114 -3.50 12.14 11.32
N CYS A 115 -2.64 11.31 11.89
CA CYS A 115 -2.98 10.38 12.95
C CYS A 115 -2.04 10.53 14.13
N SER A 116 -2.56 10.22 15.32
CA SER A 116 -1.79 10.10 16.56
C SER A 116 -2.19 8.85 17.34
N VAL A 117 -1.33 8.46 18.27
CA VAL A 117 -1.61 7.50 19.34
C VAL A 117 -1.16 8.13 20.64
N GLY A 118 -2.10 8.48 21.52
CA GLY A 118 -1.83 9.31 22.66
C GLY A 118 -1.16 10.63 22.26
N GLU A 119 0.01 10.93 22.83
CA GLU A 119 0.77 12.15 22.52
C GLU A 119 1.63 12.03 21.23
N PHE A 120 1.81 10.82 20.68
CA PHE A 120 2.66 10.60 19.53
C PHE A 120 1.95 10.87 18.22
N LYS A 121 2.48 11.77 17.39
CA LYS A 121 2.11 11.86 16.00
C LYS A 121 2.67 10.67 15.23
N LEU A 122 1.89 10.12 14.30
CA LEU A 122 2.30 9.01 13.45
C LEU A 122 2.75 9.55 12.09
N TYR A 123 4.01 9.31 11.72
CA TYR A 123 4.44 9.56 10.36
C TYR A 123 3.83 8.55 9.38
N GLU A 124 3.69 8.95 8.12
CA GLU A 124 3.06 8.15 7.06
C GLU A 124 3.59 6.70 7.01
N GLY A 125 4.89 6.51 7.16
CA GLY A 125 5.51 5.18 7.19
C GLY A 125 4.97 4.25 8.27
N MET A 126 4.47 4.80 9.38
CA MET A 126 3.86 4.02 10.48
C MET A 126 2.50 3.42 10.09
N LEU A 127 1.80 4.06 9.17
CA LEU A 127 0.48 3.63 8.70
C LEU A 127 0.56 2.64 7.53
N ASN A 128 1.76 2.39 6.96
CA ASN A 128 1.92 1.51 5.80
C ASN A 128 1.44 0.08 6.06
N GLY A 129 1.56 -0.42 7.29
CA GLY A 129 1.11 -1.75 7.70
C GLY A 129 -0.42 -1.90 7.82
N LEU A 130 -1.17 -0.80 7.87
CA LEU A 130 -2.62 -0.85 8.00
C LEU A 130 -3.29 -1.38 6.73
N PRO A 131 -4.28 -2.29 6.85
CA PRO A 131 -4.92 -2.90 5.70
C PRO A 131 -5.80 -1.91 4.94
N VAL A 132 -5.79 -2.00 3.61
CA VAL A 132 -6.73 -1.29 2.72
C VAL A 132 -7.46 -2.35 1.92
N SER A 133 -8.72 -2.62 2.24
CA SER A 133 -9.40 -3.83 1.78
C SER A 133 -10.74 -3.59 1.08
N VAL A 134 -11.37 -2.43 1.27
CA VAL A 134 -12.72 -2.14 0.76
C VAL A 134 -12.66 -1.17 -0.41
N ASP A 135 -13.27 -1.53 -1.53
CA ASP A 135 -13.48 -0.60 -2.64
C ASP A 135 -14.51 0.45 -2.23
N TYR A 136 -14.24 1.72 -2.54
CA TYR A 136 -15.06 2.84 -2.12
C TYR A 136 -15.54 3.67 -3.30
N SER A 137 -16.86 3.79 -3.41
CA SER A 137 -17.52 4.58 -4.44
C SER A 137 -18.78 5.30 -3.92
N ASP A 138 -18.96 5.36 -2.59
CA ASP A 138 -20.17 5.94 -1.98
C ASP A 138 -20.10 7.48 -1.94
N PHE A 139 -19.78 8.08 -3.10
CA PHE A 139 -19.81 9.52 -3.27
C PHE A 139 -21.16 9.95 -3.80
N GLU A 140 -21.73 11.01 -3.22
CA GLU A 140 -22.94 11.64 -3.69
C GLU A 140 -22.63 12.84 -4.62
N ALA A 141 -23.65 13.31 -5.34
CA ALA A 141 -23.51 14.51 -6.18
C ALA A 141 -23.10 15.75 -5.36
N GLY A 142 -23.51 15.81 -4.09
CA GLY A 142 -23.11 16.85 -3.15
C GLY A 142 -21.60 16.84 -2.88
N ASP A 143 -20.99 15.67 -2.77
CA ASP A 143 -19.55 15.51 -2.55
C ASP A 143 -18.75 16.01 -3.74
N LEU A 144 -19.18 15.69 -4.96
CA LEU A 144 -18.55 16.17 -6.18
C LEU A 144 -18.61 17.72 -6.28
N LYS A 145 -19.73 18.31 -5.88
CA LYS A 145 -19.91 19.75 -5.86
C LYS A 145 -18.99 20.40 -4.81
N GLU A 146 -18.95 19.86 -3.62
CA GLU A 146 -18.10 20.38 -2.53
C GLU A 146 -16.62 20.27 -2.88
N ALA A 147 -16.22 19.19 -3.56
CA ALA A 147 -14.87 19.00 -4.07
C ALA A 147 -14.52 19.93 -5.26
N GLY A 148 -15.46 20.71 -5.77
CA GLY A 148 -15.26 21.59 -6.93
C GLY A 148 -15.27 20.84 -8.27
N LEU A 149 -15.64 19.56 -8.29
CA LEU A 149 -15.64 18.73 -9.50
C LEU A 149 -16.85 18.97 -10.41
N MET A 150 -17.84 19.74 -9.96
CA MET A 150 -19.03 20.08 -10.78
C MET A 150 -18.71 21.03 -11.94
N ASP A 151 -17.55 21.68 -11.93
CA ASP A 151 -17.05 22.47 -13.09
C ASP A 151 -16.52 21.57 -14.22
N TYR A 152 -16.32 20.29 -13.90
CA TYR A 152 -15.94 19.23 -14.83
C TYR A 152 -17.13 18.32 -15.09
N TYR A 153 -17.07 17.54 -16.15
CA TYR A 153 -18.00 16.45 -16.33
C TYR A 153 -17.58 15.30 -15.37
N ALA A 154 -18.19 15.25 -14.19
CA ALA A 154 -17.84 14.31 -13.14
C ALA A 154 -19.08 13.53 -12.67
N TYR A 155 -18.95 12.22 -12.50
CA TYR A 155 -19.98 11.35 -11.94
C TYR A 155 -19.38 10.12 -11.27
N VAL A 156 -20.14 9.55 -10.34
CA VAL A 156 -19.77 8.31 -9.65
C VAL A 156 -20.02 7.12 -10.57
N VAL A 157 -19.08 6.21 -10.63
CA VAL A 157 -19.20 4.91 -11.30
C VAL A 157 -19.13 3.79 -10.27
N THR A 158 -19.50 2.57 -10.64
CA THR A 158 -19.61 1.41 -9.74
C THR A 158 -18.38 1.19 -8.84
N ASP A 159 -17.20 1.60 -9.30
CA ASP A 159 -15.94 1.35 -8.60
C ASP A 159 -15.02 2.60 -8.52
N GLY A 160 -15.61 3.80 -8.55
CA GLY A 160 -14.80 5.02 -8.44
C GLY A 160 -15.51 6.28 -8.91
N VAL A 161 -14.72 7.28 -9.27
CA VAL A 161 -15.17 8.57 -9.79
C VAL A 161 -14.58 8.79 -11.17
N TYR A 162 -15.46 9.06 -12.14
CA TYR A 162 -15.06 9.50 -13.47
C TYR A 162 -15.00 11.02 -13.51
N ILE A 163 -13.94 11.55 -14.09
CA ILE A 163 -13.74 13.01 -14.26
C ILE A 163 -13.21 13.24 -15.67
N SER A 164 -13.83 14.19 -16.39
CA SER A 164 -13.39 14.63 -17.71
C SER A 164 -13.25 16.15 -17.73
N ASP A 165 -12.20 16.64 -18.36
CA ASP A 165 -11.97 18.09 -18.56
C ASP A 165 -12.93 18.67 -19.60
N ASP A 166 -13.69 17.86 -20.29
CA ASP A 166 -14.62 18.33 -21.33
C ASP A 166 -15.89 18.91 -20.72
N LYS A 167 -15.94 20.25 -20.71
CA LYS A 167 -17.04 21.04 -20.15
C LYS A 167 -18.32 21.02 -20.99
N GLY A 168 -18.67 19.90 -21.61
CA GLY A 168 -20.01 19.79 -22.16
C GLY A 168 -20.18 19.46 -23.61
N GLY A 169 -19.26 18.81 -24.19
CA GLY A 169 -19.44 18.21 -25.51
C GLY A 169 -20.05 16.82 -25.41
N HIS A 170 -21.34 16.70 -25.17
CA HIS A 170 -22.07 15.41 -25.31
C HIS A 170 -22.12 14.91 -26.76
N THR A 171 -21.09 15.06 -27.52
CA THR A 171 -21.01 14.45 -28.83
C THR A 171 -20.32 13.11 -28.67
N ARG A 172 -21.02 12.04 -28.94
CA ARG A 172 -20.56 10.64 -28.94
C ARG A 172 -19.40 10.38 -29.94
N TYR A 173 -18.55 11.36 -30.22
CA TYR A 173 -17.50 11.29 -31.22
C TYR A 173 -16.19 11.75 -30.63
N LYS A 174 -15.19 10.95 -30.86
CA LYS A 174 -13.74 11.14 -30.81
C LYS A 174 -13.11 11.89 -29.63
N ASP A 175 -13.73 12.94 -29.10
CA ASP A 175 -13.12 13.84 -28.12
C ASP A 175 -13.75 13.67 -26.71
N GLU A 176 -14.79 12.85 -26.59
CA GLU A 176 -15.54 12.64 -25.33
C GLU A 176 -14.74 11.99 -24.21
N TYR A 177 -13.69 11.26 -24.55
CA TYR A 177 -12.92 10.48 -23.60
C TYR A 177 -11.43 10.84 -23.55
N GLU A 178 -10.93 11.59 -24.53
CA GLU A 178 -9.53 11.99 -24.56
C GLU A 178 -9.24 12.92 -23.39
N GLY A 179 -8.32 12.51 -22.50
CA GLY A 179 -8.03 13.23 -21.26
C GLY A 179 -8.93 12.89 -20.07
N ALA A 180 -9.97 12.08 -20.26
CA ALA A 180 -10.81 11.63 -19.15
C ALA A 180 -10.02 10.73 -18.19
N VAL A 181 -10.24 10.93 -16.91
CA VAL A 181 -9.59 10.17 -15.83
C VAL A 181 -10.64 9.53 -14.96
N ARG A 182 -10.41 8.28 -14.57
CA ARG A 182 -11.20 7.60 -13.55
C ARG A 182 -10.28 7.29 -12.37
N TYR A 183 -10.73 7.66 -11.18
CA TYR A 183 -10.07 7.32 -9.93
C TYR A 183 -10.82 6.19 -9.25
N LYS A 184 -10.08 5.16 -8.88
CA LYS A 184 -10.57 4.07 -8.02
C LYS A 184 -9.96 4.23 -6.64
N TYR A 185 -10.83 4.17 -5.64
CA TYR A 185 -10.41 4.25 -4.25
C TYR A 185 -10.64 2.93 -3.56
N ARG A 186 -9.67 2.54 -2.74
CA ARG A 186 -9.85 1.51 -1.73
C ARG A 186 -9.53 2.11 -0.39
N ILE A 187 -10.33 1.79 0.59
CA ILE A 187 -10.21 2.36 1.94
C ILE A 187 -9.92 1.28 2.98
N MET A 188 -9.32 1.68 4.08
CA MET A 188 -9.32 0.92 5.30
C MET A 188 -10.70 1.07 5.95
N PRO A 189 -11.42 -0.02 6.25
CA PRO A 189 -12.67 0.09 6.99
C PRO A 189 -12.38 0.63 8.39
N VAL A 190 -13.22 1.56 8.85
CA VAL A 190 -13.16 2.13 10.21
C VAL A 190 -14.44 1.70 10.93
N ASP A 191 -14.42 0.49 11.45
CA ASP A 191 -15.52 -0.08 12.23
C ASP A 191 -15.14 -0.07 13.71
N GLY A 192 -15.60 0.95 14.45
CA GLY A 192 -15.34 1.07 15.89
C GLY A 192 -13.99 1.68 16.23
N GLU A 193 -13.44 1.28 17.39
CA GLU A 193 -12.16 1.77 17.88
C GLU A 193 -11.00 1.05 17.21
N LEU A 194 -10.07 1.84 16.65
CA LEU A 194 -8.88 1.30 16.01
C LEU A 194 -7.75 1.17 17.03
N GLU A 195 -7.66 0.02 17.67
CA GLU A 195 -6.59 -0.30 18.62
C GLU A 195 -5.41 -0.94 17.89
N TYR A 196 -4.24 -0.34 18.03
CA TYR A 196 -3.00 -0.80 17.42
C TYR A 196 -1.83 -0.67 18.36
N THR A 197 -0.82 -1.48 18.15
CA THR A 197 0.49 -1.34 18.78
C THR A 197 1.51 -0.95 17.72
N PHE A 198 2.19 0.18 17.95
CA PHE A 198 3.18 0.73 17.05
C PHE A 198 4.59 0.48 17.59
N VAL A 199 5.51 0.20 16.67
CA VAL A 199 6.95 0.08 16.94
C VAL A 199 7.67 1.07 16.06
N GLY A 200 8.35 2.03 16.67
CA GLY A 200 9.05 3.09 15.94
C GLY A 200 10.09 3.79 16.80
N VAL A 201 10.79 4.74 16.21
CA VAL A 201 11.72 5.60 16.93
C VAL A 201 10.98 6.85 17.38
N GLN A 202 11.06 7.17 18.68
CA GLN A 202 10.58 8.46 19.18
C GLN A 202 11.47 9.57 18.62
N LYS A 203 10.88 10.53 17.91
CA LYS A 203 11.61 11.64 17.32
C LYS A 203 10.75 12.90 17.27
N ASN A 204 11.18 13.93 18.01
CA ASN A 204 10.50 15.24 18.04
C ASN A 204 9.00 15.13 18.30
N GLY A 205 8.58 14.32 19.27
CA GLY A 205 7.16 14.16 19.62
C GLY A 205 6.34 13.30 18.63
N ALA A 206 7.00 12.49 17.82
CA ALA A 206 6.36 11.63 16.87
C ALA A 206 6.96 10.23 16.87
N LEU A 207 6.26 9.26 16.30
CA LEU A 207 6.79 7.96 15.95
C LEU A 207 7.23 7.96 14.49
N ALA A 208 8.50 7.64 14.27
CA ALA A 208 9.09 7.49 12.96
C ALA A 208 9.44 6.01 12.72
N ARG A 209 9.18 5.53 11.51
CA ARG A 209 9.61 4.21 11.10
C ARG A 209 11.12 4.19 10.85
N ASP A 210 11.78 3.17 11.36
CA ASP A 210 13.16 2.85 10.99
C ASP A 210 13.17 1.68 10.00
N ASP A 211 13.24 2.00 8.71
CA ASP A 211 13.23 0.99 7.64
C ASP A 211 14.49 0.11 7.65
N SER A 212 15.57 0.56 8.27
CA SER A 212 16.82 -0.21 8.36
C SER A 212 16.70 -1.44 9.25
N LEU A 213 15.75 -1.43 10.17
CA LEU A 213 15.54 -2.50 11.13
C LEU A 213 14.61 -3.60 10.64
N GLY A 214 13.83 -3.37 9.58
CA GLY A 214 12.86 -4.34 9.09
C GLY A 214 11.78 -4.74 10.10
N LEU A 215 11.56 -3.92 11.14
CA LEU A 215 10.55 -4.16 12.17
C LEU A 215 9.15 -3.92 11.63
N ILE A 216 8.18 -4.63 12.22
CA ILE A 216 6.76 -4.36 11.95
C ILE A 216 6.39 -3.06 12.65
N ALA A 217 6.07 -2.03 11.86
CA ALA A 217 5.79 -0.70 12.38
C ALA A 217 4.42 -0.61 13.09
N SER A 218 3.44 -1.43 12.70
CA SER A 218 2.09 -1.41 13.27
C SER A 218 1.49 -2.80 13.29
N THR A 219 0.80 -3.12 14.36
CA THR A 219 0.10 -4.39 14.57
C THR A 219 -1.26 -4.12 15.21
N GLU A 220 -2.30 -4.75 14.70
CA GLU A 220 -3.65 -4.66 15.26
C GLU A 220 -3.68 -5.21 16.68
N GLY A 221 -4.40 -4.50 17.55
CA GLY A 221 -4.60 -4.82 18.97
C GLY A 221 -3.59 -4.18 19.90
N ILE A 222 -3.95 -4.17 21.17
CA ILE A 222 -3.10 -3.73 22.28
C ILE A 222 -2.23 -4.92 22.71
N LEU A 223 -0.99 -4.93 22.28
CA LEU A 223 -0.05 -6.01 22.54
C LEU A 223 0.88 -5.67 23.70
N SER A 224 1.24 -6.70 24.48
CA SER A 224 2.31 -6.59 25.46
C SER A 224 3.68 -6.54 24.77
N PHE A 225 4.71 -6.18 25.53
CA PHE A 225 6.10 -6.18 25.05
C PHE A 225 6.51 -7.57 24.49
N ASP A 226 6.19 -8.64 25.23
CA ASP A 226 6.54 -10.01 24.85
C ASP A 226 5.79 -10.47 23.59
N ASP A 227 4.51 -10.06 23.43
CA ASP A 227 3.74 -10.37 22.23
C ASP A 227 4.30 -9.68 20.99
N VAL A 228 4.79 -8.44 21.12
CA VAL A 228 5.44 -7.72 20.04
C VAL A 228 6.75 -8.41 19.63
N LEU A 229 7.56 -8.86 20.60
CA LEU A 229 8.77 -9.63 20.32
C LEU A 229 8.45 -10.91 19.57
N ALA A 230 7.52 -11.73 20.08
CA ALA A 230 7.11 -12.99 19.48
C ALA A 230 6.58 -12.80 18.04
N LYS A 231 5.80 -11.74 17.81
CA LYS A 231 5.23 -11.45 16.50
C LYS A 231 6.30 -11.04 15.48
N ASN A 232 7.27 -10.23 15.89
CA ASN A 232 8.39 -9.87 15.02
C ASN A 232 9.29 -11.07 14.68
N GLU A 233 9.57 -11.95 15.64
CA GLU A 233 10.32 -13.19 15.41
C GLU A 233 9.58 -14.13 14.44
N SER A 234 8.28 -14.33 14.63
CA SER A 234 7.44 -15.16 13.77
C SER A 234 7.39 -14.65 12.33
N ASN A 235 7.21 -13.35 12.13
CA ASN A 235 7.14 -12.76 10.80
C ASN A 235 8.48 -12.81 10.07
N SER A 236 9.60 -12.60 10.79
CA SER A 236 10.93 -12.74 10.21
C SER A 236 11.17 -14.18 9.72
N ALA A 237 10.79 -15.18 10.51
CA ALA A 237 10.88 -16.60 10.12
C ALA A 237 10.00 -16.92 8.91
N ALA A 238 8.75 -16.51 8.91
CA ALA A 238 7.81 -16.74 7.82
C ALA A 238 8.26 -16.07 6.51
N GLY A 239 8.74 -14.82 6.57
CA GLY A 239 9.26 -14.08 5.42
C GLY A 239 10.47 -14.78 4.79
N ASN A 240 11.38 -15.28 5.62
CA ASN A 240 12.56 -16.02 5.17
C ASN A 240 12.18 -17.34 4.50
N ILE A 241 11.29 -18.13 5.09
CA ILE A 241 10.81 -19.39 4.50
C ILE A 241 10.15 -19.11 3.16
N PHE A 242 9.30 -18.10 3.07
CA PHE A 242 8.64 -17.73 1.81
C PHE A 242 9.65 -17.34 0.72
N ALA A 243 10.68 -16.54 1.04
CA ALA A 243 11.71 -16.14 0.09
C ALA A 243 12.47 -17.36 -0.47
N PHE A 244 12.82 -18.35 0.37
CA PHE A 244 13.50 -19.58 -0.08
C PHE A 244 12.60 -20.48 -0.90
N VAL A 245 11.33 -20.64 -0.52
CA VAL A 245 10.36 -21.42 -1.31
C VAL A 245 10.15 -20.78 -2.67
N ALA A 246 9.97 -19.46 -2.74
CA ALA A 246 9.84 -18.73 -3.99
C ALA A 246 11.09 -18.87 -4.86
N ALA A 247 12.29 -18.71 -4.29
CA ALA A 247 13.55 -18.91 -4.99
C ALA A 247 13.67 -20.31 -5.58
N ALA A 248 13.35 -21.35 -4.81
CA ALA A 248 13.38 -22.73 -5.26
C ALA A 248 12.40 -23.01 -6.42
N LEU A 249 11.20 -22.43 -6.37
CA LEU A 249 10.21 -22.53 -7.44
C LEU A 249 10.69 -21.85 -8.74
N PHE A 250 11.28 -20.65 -8.65
CA PHE A 250 11.81 -19.95 -9.81
C PHE A 250 13.00 -20.68 -10.43
N ILE A 251 13.95 -21.15 -9.62
CA ILE A 251 15.11 -21.91 -10.11
C ILE A 251 14.65 -23.24 -10.72
N GLY A 252 13.79 -24.00 -10.03
CA GLY A 252 13.27 -25.27 -10.51
C GLY A 252 12.48 -25.13 -11.81
N GLY A 253 11.57 -24.16 -11.87
CA GLY A 253 10.81 -23.83 -13.08
C GLY A 253 11.71 -23.39 -14.24
N GLY A 254 12.75 -22.61 -13.95
CA GLY A 254 13.76 -22.20 -14.94
C GLY A 254 14.54 -23.37 -15.52
N VAL A 255 14.99 -24.30 -14.68
CA VAL A 255 15.68 -25.52 -15.10
C VAL A 255 14.77 -26.40 -15.99
N VAL A 256 13.51 -26.59 -15.59
CA VAL A 256 12.52 -27.34 -16.38
C VAL A 256 12.35 -26.72 -17.77
N CYS A 257 12.24 -25.39 -17.86
CA CYS A 257 12.12 -24.68 -19.14
C CYS A 257 13.34 -24.87 -20.07
N ILE A 258 14.53 -25.05 -19.48
CA ILE A 258 15.76 -25.25 -20.25
C ILE A 258 15.92 -26.71 -20.71
N VAL A 259 15.64 -27.65 -19.81
CA VAL A 259 15.96 -29.09 -19.98
C VAL A 259 14.88 -29.86 -20.73
N VAL A 260 13.59 -29.52 -20.51
CA VAL A 260 12.50 -30.26 -21.18
C VAL A 260 12.49 -29.96 -22.66
N LYS A 261 13.01 -30.89 -23.45
CA LYS A 261 12.84 -30.93 -24.91
C LYS A 261 11.37 -31.20 -25.24
N LYS A 262 10.80 -30.41 -26.14
CA LYS A 262 9.52 -30.77 -26.78
C LYS A 262 9.70 -32.15 -27.40
N LYS A 263 8.91 -33.16 -26.96
CA LYS A 263 8.69 -34.33 -27.79
C LYS A 263 8.01 -33.81 -29.06
N GLU A 264 8.70 -33.86 -30.16
CA GLU A 264 8.07 -33.67 -31.47
C GLU A 264 7.29 -34.95 -31.74
N ASP A 265 5.96 -34.84 -31.70
CA ASP A 265 5.04 -35.85 -32.25
C ASP A 265 4.96 -35.63 -33.78
#